data_9f914a95bf58dbf2c82504996f386e0f
#
_entry.id   9f914a95bf58dbf2c82504996f386e0f
#
_cell.length_a   1.000
_cell.length_b   1.000
_cell.length_c   1.000
_cell.angle_alpha   90.00
_cell.angle_beta   90.00
_cell.angle_gamma   90.00
#
_symmetry.space_group_name_H-M   'P 1'
#
loop_
_entity.id
_entity.type
_entity.pdbx_description
1 polymer ?
#
loop_
_entity_poly.entity_id
_entity_poly.type
_entity_poly.pdbx_seq_one_letter_code
_entity_poly.pdbx_strand_id
1 'polypeptide(L)'
;MVAGNNDGLFGLPYEISVIVLIILVGLLILVAWLLVSVKSKVKEIEKEKEPVTQTPRHGWWARQWAWAVANLNFTIVVVVILFIGTIFSFVFLYQRAQDLGTQIGYSPEQPIRFNHKLHAGQLGIQCEYCHTGVEKAKNASIPSLSTCMNCHDAVTSGPQYGTKEIAKIYKYLDYNPDTRTYGNHPTPVQWVRIHNLPDHVFFSHAQHVNAGKLACENCHGRVQEMERVQQVATLEMGWCINCHRQTKVDFKNPYYTATFDFAKKHKSFTIAQLGGVECSQCHY
;
A
#
# COMPACT_ATOMS: atom_id res chain seq x y z
N MET A 1 13.05 -10.83 -2.84
CA MET A 1 12.70 -10.22 -4.13
C MET A 1 11.42 -9.44 -3.91
N VAL A 2 11.51 -8.13 -3.86
CA VAL A 2 10.33 -7.27 -3.89
C VAL A 2 9.62 -7.60 -5.19
N ALA A 3 8.41 -8.15 -5.12
CA ALA A 3 7.57 -8.34 -6.29
C ALA A 3 7.44 -6.95 -6.93
N GLY A 4 8.07 -6.77 -8.09
CA GLY A 4 7.96 -5.55 -8.84
C GLY A 4 6.49 -5.28 -9.06
N ASN A 5 6.06 -4.11 -8.69
CA ASN A 5 4.73 -3.58 -8.96
C ASN A 5 4.58 -3.56 -10.50
N ASN A 6 4.03 -4.63 -11.06
CA ASN A 6 3.53 -4.65 -12.43
C ASN A 6 2.15 -4.01 -12.51
N ASP A 7 1.86 -3.10 -11.60
CA ASP A 7 0.62 -2.34 -11.62
C ASP A 7 0.75 -1.31 -12.76
N GLY A 8 0.16 -1.66 -13.90
CA GLY A 8 -0.09 -0.72 -14.96
C GLY A 8 -1.05 0.38 -14.50
N LEU A 9 -1.43 1.25 -15.42
CA LEU A 9 -2.36 2.36 -15.19
C LEU A 9 -3.63 1.84 -14.48
N PHE A 10 -4.04 2.42 -13.36
CA PHE A 10 -5.22 2.07 -12.53
C PHE A 10 -5.13 0.76 -11.71
N GLY A 11 -3.94 0.22 -11.41
CA GLY A 11 -3.82 -1.06 -10.73
C GLY A 11 -4.27 -2.26 -11.60
N LEU A 12 -4.49 -2.02 -12.88
CA LEU A 12 -4.77 -3.06 -13.86
C LEU A 12 -3.45 -3.70 -14.34
N PRO A 13 -3.45 -4.96 -14.74
CA PRO A 13 -2.31 -5.57 -15.39
C PRO A 13 -1.80 -4.67 -16.54
N TYR A 14 -0.47 -4.57 -16.70
CA TYR A 14 0.16 -3.70 -17.71
C TYR A 14 -0.46 -3.85 -19.10
N GLU A 15 -0.75 -5.08 -19.51
CA GLU A 15 -1.36 -5.38 -20.81
C GLU A 15 -2.75 -4.74 -20.98
N ILE A 16 -3.59 -4.79 -19.94
CA ILE A 16 -4.92 -4.16 -19.94
C ILE A 16 -4.79 -2.64 -19.96
N SER A 17 -3.84 -2.08 -19.21
CA SER A 17 -3.58 -0.64 -19.18
C SER A 17 -3.16 -0.10 -20.54
N VAL A 18 -2.32 -0.84 -21.28
CA VAL A 18 -1.92 -0.50 -22.65
C VAL A 18 -3.12 -0.56 -23.60
N ILE A 19 -3.95 -1.59 -23.52
CA ILE A 19 -5.16 -1.72 -24.35
C ILE A 19 -6.11 -0.54 -24.11
N VAL A 20 -6.37 -0.20 -22.85
CA VAL A 20 -7.23 0.94 -22.48
C VAL A 20 -6.66 2.25 -23.04
N LEU A 21 -5.35 2.46 -22.93
CA LEU A 21 -4.67 3.64 -23.49
C LEU A 21 -4.83 3.71 -25.02
N ILE A 22 -4.65 2.60 -25.73
CA ILE A 22 -4.81 2.53 -27.19
C ILE A 22 -6.24 2.86 -27.60
N ILE A 23 -7.24 2.31 -26.89
CA ILE A 23 -8.66 2.61 -27.14
C ILE A 23 -8.94 4.09 -26.93
N LEU A 24 -8.45 4.69 -25.86
CA LEU A 24 -8.63 6.12 -25.57
C LEU A 24 -8.00 7.01 -26.64
N VAL A 25 -6.79 6.69 -27.07
CA VAL A 25 -6.11 7.42 -28.14
C VAL A 25 -6.86 7.25 -29.46
N GLY A 26 -7.34 6.05 -29.78
CA GLY A 26 -8.17 5.79 -30.96
C GLY A 26 -9.48 6.58 -30.97
N LEU A 27 -10.16 6.66 -29.84
CA LEU A 27 -11.36 7.49 -29.65
C LEU A 27 -11.09 8.98 -29.84
N LEU A 28 -9.98 9.48 -29.32
CA LEU A 28 -9.56 10.87 -29.52
C LEU A 28 -9.29 11.18 -30.98
N ILE A 29 -8.60 10.30 -31.71
CA ILE A 29 -8.36 10.44 -33.14
C ILE A 29 -9.68 10.42 -33.92
N LEU A 30 -10.59 9.51 -33.57
CA LEU A 30 -11.93 9.43 -34.19
C LEU A 30 -12.73 10.73 -33.98
N VAL A 31 -12.76 11.25 -32.76
CA VAL A 31 -13.45 12.52 -32.44
C VAL A 31 -12.84 13.67 -33.21
N ALA A 32 -11.50 13.77 -33.26
CA ALA A 32 -10.81 14.80 -34.03
C ALA A 32 -11.14 14.71 -35.53
N TRP A 33 -11.16 13.48 -36.09
CA TRP A 33 -11.53 13.24 -37.48
C TRP A 33 -12.99 13.62 -37.77
N LEU A 34 -13.94 13.25 -36.90
CA LEU A 34 -15.36 13.63 -37.00
C LEU A 34 -15.53 15.15 -36.97
N LEU A 35 -14.82 15.85 -36.08
CA LEU A 35 -14.87 17.30 -35.98
C LEU A 35 -14.32 17.98 -37.26
N VAL A 36 -13.25 17.47 -37.84
CA VAL A 36 -12.71 17.96 -39.12
C VAL A 36 -13.71 17.69 -40.26
N SER A 37 -14.33 16.52 -40.28
CA SER A 37 -15.33 16.15 -41.29
C SER A 37 -16.57 17.03 -41.20
N VAL A 38 -17.05 17.33 -39.99
CA VAL A 38 -18.18 18.27 -39.79
C VAL A 38 -17.81 19.67 -40.26
N LYS A 39 -16.57 20.14 -39.99
CA LYS A 39 -16.07 21.44 -40.46
C LYS A 39 -16.08 21.55 -41.98
N SER A 40 -15.67 20.51 -42.69
CA SER A 40 -15.67 20.48 -44.17
C SER A 40 -17.09 20.54 -44.71
N LYS A 41 -18.01 19.78 -44.13
CA LYS A 41 -19.44 19.78 -44.50
C LYS A 41 -20.13 21.12 -44.22
N VAL A 42 -19.85 21.74 -43.08
CA VAL A 42 -20.38 23.07 -42.73
C VAL A 42 -19.86 24.13 -43.73
N LYS A 43 -18.60 24.10 -44.11
CA LYS A 43 -18.08 25.01 -45.16
C LYS A 43 -18.73 24.80 -46.54
N GLU A 44 -19.05 23.57 -46.90
CA GLU A 44 -19.76 23.24 -48.15
C GLU A 44 -21.16 23.80 -48.15
N ILE A 45 -21.92 23.65 -47.04
CA ILE A 45 -23.27 24.21 -46.85
C ILE A 45 -23.24 25.74 -46.82
N GLU A 46 -22.22 26.35 -46.23
CA GLU A 46 -22.07 27.81 -46.15
C GLU A 46 -21.79 28.45 -47.51
N LYS A 47 -21.13 27.73 -48.44
CA LYS A 47 -20.94 28.13 -49.82
C LYS A 47 -22.19 28.12 -50.67
N GLU A 48 -23.17 27.28 -50.29
CA GLU A 48 -24.43 27.08 -51.06
C GLU A 48 -25.55 28.02 -50.63
N LYS A 49 -25.39 28.79 -49.54
CA LYS A 49 -26.41 29.73 -49.04
C LYS A 49 -26.19 31.12 -49.61
N GLU A 50 -27.17 31.61 -50.40
CA GLU A 50 -27.33 33.02 -50.74
C GLU A 50 -27.44 33.89 -49.46
N PRO A 51 -27.08 35.19 -49.51
CA PRO A 51 -27.07 36.07 -48.35
C PRO A 51 -28.47 36.31 -47.83
N VAL A 52 -28.87 35.61 -46.82
CA VAL A 52 -30.12 35.89 -46.09
C VAL A 52 -29.91 37.13 -45.21
N THR A 53 -30.46 38.26 -45.63
CA THR A 53 -30.51 39.51 -44.88
C THR A 53 -31.55 39.45 -43.76
N GLN A 54 -31.44 38.62 -42.79
CA GLN A 54 -32.09 38.76 -41.48
C GLN A 54 -31.27 38.06 -40.44
N THR A 55 -30.67 38.81 -39.52
CA THR A 55 -30.03 38.30 -38.34
C THR A 55 -31.09 37.84 -37.32
N PRO A 56 -31.31 36.55 -37.11
CA PRO A 56 -32.12 36.10 -35.98
C PRO A 56 -31.46 36.58 -34.71
N ARG A 57 -32.23 37.09 -33.74
CA ARG A 57 -31.76 37.30 -32.36
C ARG A 57 -31.39 35.93 -31.76
N HIS A 58 -30.23 35.44 -32.09
CA HIS A 58 -29.72 34.22 -31.49
C HIS A 58 -29.43 34.48 -30.00
N GLY A 59 -30.01 33.65 -29.13
CA GLY A 59 -29.71 33.68 -27.71
C GLY A 59 -28.22 33.50 -27.46
N TRP A 60 -27.79 33.83 -26.26
CA TRP A 60 -26.38 33.74 -25.83
C TRP A 60 -25.73 32.40 -26.23
N TRP A 61 -26.42 31.29 -26.06
CA TRP A 61 -25.95 29.95 -26.43
C TRP A 61 -25.65 29.78 -27.92
N ALA A 62 -26.48 30.31 -28.77
CA ALA A 62 -26.28 30.21 -30.22
C ALA A 62 -25.05 31.03 -30.69
N ARG A 63 -24.76 32.16 -30.04
CA ARG A 63 -23.55 32.94 -30.32
C ARG A 63 -22.29 32.18 -29.87
N GLN A 64 -22.31 31.55 -28.70
CA GLN A 64 -21.19 30.72 -28.22
C GLN A 64 -20.93 29.53 -29.14
N TRP A 65 -22.01 28.88 -29.60
CA TRP A 65 -21.89 27.77 -30.53
C TRP A 65 -21.30 28.21 -31.88
N ALA A 66 -21.78 29.32 -32.46
CA ALA A 66 -21.27 29.88 -33.69
C ALA A 66 -19.80 30.28 -33.58
N TRP A 67 -19.40 30.86 -32.45
CA TRP A 67 -17.99 31.16 -32.16
C TRP A 67 -17.14 29.89 -32.07
N ALA A 68 -17.61 28.86 -31.38
CA ALA A 68 -16.90 27.58 -31.22
C ALA A 68 -16.67 26.89 -32.58
N VAL A 69 -17.69 26.92 -33.46
CA VAL A 69 -17.59 26.36 -34.82
C VAL A 69 -16.66 27.20 -35.71
N ALA A 70 -16.70 28.53 -35.60
CA ALA A 70 -15.80 29.42 -36.34
C ALA A 70 -14.32 29.24 -35.90
N ASN A 71 -14.11 28.95 -34.63
CA ASN A 71 -12.76 28.71 -34.04
C ASN A 71 -12.54 27.21 -33.76
N LEU A 72 -12.97 26.34 -34.65
CA LEU A 72 -13.02 24.89 -34.40
C LEU A 72 -11.67 24.29 -33.98
N ASN A 73 -10.56 24.72 -34.57
CA ASN A 73 -9.22 24.23 -34.21
C ASN A 73 -8.87 24.58 -32.76
N PHE A 74 -9.16 25.79 -32.32
CA PHE A 74 -8.94 26.23 -30.94
C PHE A 74 -9.89 25.47 -29.98
N THR A 75 -11.16 25.33 -30.36
CA THR A 75 -12.16 24.60 -29.58
C THR A 75 -11.78 23.14 -29.42
N ILE A 76 -11.26 22.46 -30.47
CA ILE A 76 -10.75 21.08 -30.37
C ILE A 76 -9.59 20.99 -29.37
N VAL A 77 -8.64 21.91 -29.47
CA VAL A 77 -7.49 21.92 -28.54
C VAL A 77 -7.96 22.07 -27.09
N VAL A 78 -8.87 22.99 -26.82
CA VAL A 78 -9.44 23.20 -25.47
C VAL A 78 -10.17 21.96 -24.98
N VAL A 79 -11.02 21.35 -25.81
CA VAL A 79 -11.78 20.13 -25.46
C VAL A 79 -10.82 18.98 -25.16
N VAL A 80 -9.77 18.81 -25.96
CA VAL A 80 -8.75 17.76 -25.71
C VAL A 80 -8.00 17.98 -24.40
N ILE A 81 -7.62 19.22 -24.12
CA ILE A 81 -6.94 19.55 -22.84
C ILE A 81 -7.86 19.29 -21.66
N LEU A 82 -9.11 19.71 -21.74
CA LEU A 82 -10.11 19.47 -20.69
C LEU A 82 -10.38 17.97 -20.49
N PHE A 83 -10.47 17.22 -21.58
CA PHE A 83 -10.67 15.76 -21.54
C PHE A 83 -9.48 15.05 -20.88
N ILE A 84 -8.26 15.39 -21.30
CA ILE A 84 -7.03 14.85 -20.68
C ILE A 84 -6.97 15.25 -19.19
N GLY A 85 -7.26 16.50 -18.87
CA GLY A 85 -7.30 17.00 -17.49
C GLY A 85 -8.34 16.27 -16.64
N THR A 86 -9.51 15.97 -17.20
CA THR A 86 -10.57 15.22 -16.52
C THR A 86 -10.14 13.77 -16.25
N ILE A 87 -9.52 13.10 -17.22
CA ILE A 87 -8.98 11.75 -17.03
C ILE A 87 -7.91 11.77 -15.94
N PHE A 88 -6.97 12.70 -16.01
CA PHE A 88 -5.89 12.80 -15.02
C PHE A 88 -6.43 13.07 -13.61
N SER A 89 -7.40 13.95 -13.49
CA SER A 89 -8.10 14.23 -12.22
C SER A 89 -8.84 13.00 -11.70
N PHE A 90 -9.54 12.27 -12.57
CA PHE A 90 -10.23 11.04 -12.19
C PHE A 90 -9.26 9.97 -11.70
N VAL A 91 -8.14 9.75 -12.40
CA VAL A 91 -7.09 8.82 -11.98
C VAL A 91 -6.52 9.19 -10.63
N PHE A 92 -6.18 10.47 -10.46
CA PHE A 92 -5.62 10.99 -9.21
C PHE A 92 -6.60 10.81 -8.05
N LEU A 93 -7.88 11.18 -8.24
CA LEU A 93 -8.92 11.02 -7.23
C LEU A 93 -9.18 9.54 -6.92
N TYR A 94 -9.19 8.67 -7.94
CA TYR A 94 -9.34 7.24 -7.76
C TYR A 94 -8.21 6.65 -6.92
N GLN A 95 -6.95 6.99 -7.24
CA GLN A 95 -5.80 6.53 -6.44
C GLN A 95 -5.89 7.03 -5.00
N ARG A 96 -6.25 8.30 -4.79
CA ARG A 96 -6.46 8.85 -3.44
C ARG A 96 -7.62 8.17 -2.70
N ALA A 97 -8.67 7.81 -3.41
CA ALA A 97 -9.78 7.07 -2.82
C ALA A 97 -9.39 5.65 -2.39
N GLN A 98 -8.48 5.00 -3.12
CA GLN A 98 -7.92 3.68 -2.75
C GLN A 98 -7.11 3.75 -1.45
N ASP A 99 -6.48 4.90 -1.16
CA ASP A 99 -5.70 5.10 0.06
C ASP A 99 -6.58 5.44 1.28
N LEU A 100 -7.88 5.70 1.09
CA LEU A 100 -8.81 5.98 2.17
C LEU A 100 -9.02 4.74 3.04
N GLY A 101 -8.68 4.87 4.33
CA GLY A 101 -8.76 3.76 5.29
C GLY A 101 -7.49 2.92 5.38
N THR A 102 -6.53 3.04 4.45
CA THR A 102 -5.21 2.47 4.63
C THR A 102 -4.42 3.28 5.64
N GLN A 103 -3.59 2.60 6.41
CA GLN A 103 -2.71 3.27 7.39
C GLN A 103 -1.26 3.37 6.88
N ILE A 104 -1.06 3.38 5.56
CA ILE A 104 0.28 3.54 4.97
C ILE A 104 0.91 4.84 5.45
N GLY A 105 2.16 4.74 5.90
CA GLY A 105 2.90 5.87 6.45
C GLY A 105 2.54 6.23 7.89
N TYR A 106 1.56 5.53 8.51
CA TYR A 106 1.25 5.75 9.91
C TYR A 106 2.46 5.39 10.78
N SER A 107 2.97 6.39 11.47
CA SER A 107 4.21 6.32 12.27
C SER A 107 4.06 7.17 13.54
N PRO A 108 3.29 6.68 14.52
CA PRO A 108 3.03 7.42 15.75
C PRO A 108 4.28 7.54 16.61
N GLU A 109 4.30 8.57 17.46
CA GLU A 109 5.29 8.63 18.53
C GLU A 109 5.04 7.54 19.57
N GLN A 110 6.13 6.96 20.06
CA GLN A 110 6.09 5.91 21.07
C GLN A 110 6.56 6.44 22.42
N PRO A 111 6.08 5.90 23.53
CA PRO A 111 6.52 6.30 24.87
C PRO A 111 8.03 6.21 25.05
N ILE A 112 8.66 5.19 24.51
CA ILE A 112 10.10 5.01 24.39
C ILE A 112 10.45 5.04 22.90
N ARG A 113 11.34 5.93 22.48
CA ARG A 113 11.79 6.05 21.08
C ARG A 113 12.79 4.94 20.76
N PHE A 114 12.25 3.75 20.51
CA PHE A 114 13.09 2.62 20.10
C PHE A 114 13.52 2.77 18.64
N ASN A 115 14.82 2.64 18.36
CA ASN A 115 15.39 2.79 17.04
C ASN A 115 15.76 1.43 16.45
N HIS A 116 14.91 0.92 15.52
CA HIS A 116 15.16 -0.35 14.85
C HIS A 116 16.38 -0.29 13.93
N LYS A 117 16.67 0.86 13.30
CA LYS A 117 17.84 1.05 12.45
C LYS A 117 19.14 0.85 13.23
N LEU A 118 19.18 1.29 14.49
CA LEU A 118 20.33 1.03 15.34
C LEU A 118 20.43 -0.46 15.73
N HIS A 119 19.35 -1.02 16.29
CA HIS A 119 19.39 -2.36 16.88
C HIS A 119 19.44 -3.47 15.84
N ALA A 120 18.50 -3.47 14.87
CA ALA A 120 18.43 -4.49 13.84
C ALA A 120 19.34 -4.19 12.65
N GLY A 121 19.47 -2.91 12.26
CA GLY A 121 20.27 -2.51 11.09
C GLY A 121 21.77 -2.48 11.39
N GLN A 122 22.20 -1.69 12.36
CA GLN A 122 23.62 -1.47 12.62
C GLN A 122 24.24 -2.54 13.54
N LEU A 123 23.52 -2.96 14.59
CA LEU A 123 23.97 -3.98 15.53
C LEU A 123 23.65 -5.41 15.07
N GLY A 124 22.83 -5.59 14.03
CA GLY A 124 22.52 -6.91 13.45
C GLY A 124 21.69 -7.81 14.36
N ILE A 125 20.97 -7.26 15.36
CA ILE A 125 20.11 -8.05 16.25
C ILE A 125 18.93 -8.60 15.47
N GLN A 126 18.75 -9.92 15.49
CA GLN A 126 17.69 -10.59 14.77
C GLN A 126 16.31 -10.23 15.34
N CYS A 127 15.29 -10.18 14.45
CA CYS A 127 13.93 -9.79 14.82
C CYS A 127 13.37 -10.68 15.94
N GLU A 128 13.60 -11.99 15.84
CA GLU A 128 13.10 -13.03 16.74
C GLU A 128 13.71 -12.95 18.14
N TYR A 129 14.86 -12.29 18.30
CA TYR A 129 15.46 -12.08 19.63
C TYR A 129 14.51 -11.26 20.52
N CYS A 130 13.86 -10.25 19.94
CA CYS A 130 12.92 -9.39 20.63
C CYS A 130 11.46 -9.83 20.43
N HIS A 131 11.09 -10.21 19.21
CA HIS A 131 9.75 -10.66 18.85
C HIS A 131 9.61 -12.19 18.94
N THR A 132 9.81 -12.73 20.13
CA THR A 132 9.91 -14.18 20.39
C THR A 132 8.67 -15.00 20.04
N GLY A 133 7.49 -14.37 19.93
CA GLY A 133 6.24 -15.01 19.57
C GLY A 133 6.02 -15.24 18.09
N VAL A 134 6.84 -14.63 17.21
CA VAL A 134 6.58 -14.53 15.76
C VAL A 134 6.46 -15.89 15.07
N GLU A 135 7.23 -16.89 15.47
CA GLU A 135 7.20 -18.24 14.88
C GLU A 135 6.20 -19.18 15.56
N LYS A 136 5.65 -18.82 16.74
CA LYS A 136 4.90 -19.75 17.61
C LYS A 136 3.49 -19.29 17.90
N ALA A 137 3.19 -18.01 17.74
CA ALA A 137 1.93 -17.42 18.16
C ALA A 137 1.21 -16.66 17.04
N LYS A 138 -0.07 -16.37 17.27
CA LYS A 138 -0.85 -15.48 16.42
C LYS A 138 -0.18 -14.10 16.30
N ASN A 139 0.25 -13.54 17.42
CA ASN A 139 0.89 -12.23 17.51
C ASN A 139 2.40 -12.39 17.69
N ALA A 140 3.18 -11.53 17.01
CA ALA A 140 4.64 -11.49 17.16
C ALA A 140 5.08 -11.09 18.57
N SER A 141 4.21 -10.48 19.34
CA SER A 141 4.43 -9.84 20.64
C SER A 141 5.33 -8.59 20.57
N ILE A 142 5.08 -7.68 21.50
CA ILE A 142 6.03 -6.61 21.82
C ILE A 142 6.93 -7.13 22.94
N PRO A 143 8.27 -7.02 22.82
CA PRO A 143 9.16 -7.52 23.85
C PRO A 143 8.89 -6.86 25.19
N SER A 144 9.03 -7.64 26.28
CA SER A 144 9.02 -7.08 27.63
C SER A 144 10.24 -6.20 27.85
N LEU A 145 10.16 -5.22 28.75
CA LEU A 145 11.31 -4.38 29.08
C LEU A 145 12.48 -5.19 29.69
N SER A 146 12.22 -6.36 30.27
CA SER A 146 13.29 -7.26 30.73
C SER A 146 14.19 -7.72 29.58
N THR A 147 13.67 -7.88 28.39
CA THR A 147 14.50 -8.16 27.19
C THR A 147 15.44 -7.01 26.88
N CYS A 148 15.02 -5.78 27.06
CA CYS A 148 15.86 -4.59 26.89
C CYS A 148 17.00 -4.59 27.92
N MET A 149 16.73 -5.02 29.14
CA MET A 149 17.71 -5.05 30.26
C MET A 149 18.81 -6.08 30.07
N ASN A 150 18.67 -7.06 29.15
CA ASN A 150 19.77 -7.97 28.82
C ASN A 150 21.05 -7.23 28.36
N CYS A 151 20.85 -6.04 27.76
CA CYS A 151 21.96 -5.18 27.33
C CYS A 151 21.99 -3.86 28.12
N HIS A 152 20.83 -3.27 28.40
CA HIS A 152 20.73 -1.94 28.99
C HIS A 152 20.95 -1.91 30.52
N ASP A 153 21.19 -3.04 31.16
CA ASP A 153 21.79 -3.08 32.49
C ASP A 153 23.24 -2.56 32.48
N ALA A 154 23.97 -2.81 31.37
CA ALA A 154 25.35 -2.36 31.19
C ALA A 154 25.48 -1.15 30.26
N VAL A 155 24.66 -1.12 29.19
CA VAL A 155 24.66 -0.05 28.18
C VAL A 155 23.63 1.03 28.58
N THR A 156 24.10 2.06 29.29
CA THR A 156 23.28 3.12 29.88
C THR A 156 23.09 4.33 28.95
N SER A 157 23.82 4.41 27.85
CA SER A 157 23.79 5.52 26.90
C SER A 157 23.84 5.03 25.46
N GLY A 158 23.11 5.67 24.56
CA GLY A 158 23.08 5.40 23.13
C GLY A 158 23.58 6.58 22.28
N PRO A 159 23.97 6.34 21.02
CA PRO A 159 24.59 7.34 20.17
C PRO A 159 23.64 8.47 19.77
N GLN A 160 22.33 8.21 19.67
CA GLN A 160 21.36 9.18 19.17
C GLN A 160 20.68 9.99 20.27
N TYR A 161 20.30 9.35 21.39
CA TYR A 161 19.50 9.97 22.44
C TYR A 161 20.24 10.05 23.79
N GLY A 162 21.49 9.65 23.83
CA GLY A 162 22.25 9.57 25.07
C GLY A 162 21.57 8.65 26.10
N THR A 163 21.47 9.08 27.33
CA THR A 163 20.80 8.33 28.41
C THR A 163 19.29 8.48 28.42
N LYS A 164 18.73 9.43 27.66
CA LYS A 164 17.36 9.92 27.81
C LYS A 164 16.29 8.84 27.61
N GLU A 165 16.41 8.05 26.55
CA GLU A 165 15.40 7.01 26.24
C GLU A 165 15.59 5.76 27.10
N ILE A 166 16.84 5.43 27.45
CA ILE A 166 17.16 4.32 28.34
C ILE A 166 16.67 4.58 29.77
N ALA A 167 16.79 5.82 30.24
CA ALA A 167 16.24 6.21 31.55
C ALA A 167 14.73 5.98 31.66
N LYS A 168 13.99 6.05 30.53
CA LYS A 168 12.56 5.69 30.54
C LYS A 168 12.34 4.21 30.80
N ILE A 169 13.22 3.32 30.27
CA ILE A 169 13.17 1.88 30.54
C ILE A 169 13.30 1.65 32.05
N TYR A 170 14.31 2.28 32.68
CA TYR A 170 14.52 2.19 34.12
C TYR A 170 13.32 2.69 34.92
N LYS A 171 12.75 3.82 34.52
CA LYS A 171 11.55 4.37 35.15
C LYS A 171 10.36 3.41 35.08
N TYR A 172 10.08 2.82 33.91
CA TYR A 172 8.97 1.88 33.77
C TYR A 172 9.18 0.59 34.54
N LEU A 173 10.42 0.14 34.69
CA LEU A 173 10.78 -1.07 35.46
C LEU A 173 10.93 -0.79 36.96
N ASP A 174 10.86 0.44 37.41
CA ASP A 174 11.25 0.86 38.76
C ASP A 174 12.68 0.36 39.10
N TYR A 175 13.60 0.55 38.15
CA TYR A 175 14.99 0.07 38.26
C TYR A 175 15.93 1.19 38.59
N ASN A 176 16.77 0.97 39.60
CA ASN A 176 17.85 1.87 39.99
C ASN A 176 19.17 1.39 39.35
N PRO A 177 19.74 2.14 38.37
CA PRO A 177 20.97 1.73 37.68
C PRO A 177 22.24 1.78 38.58
N ASP A 178 22.23 2.61 39.63
CA ASP A 178 23.38 2.77 40.51
C ASP A 178 23.54 1.56 41.46
N THR A 179 22.40 1.08 41.97
CA THR A 179 22.36 -0.10 42.88
C THR A 179 22.06 -1.40 42.17
N ARG A 180 21.64 -1.32 40.89
CA ARG A 180 21.22 -2.48 40.07
C ARG A 180 20.07 -3.26 40.69
N THR A 181 19.13 -2.56 41.30
CA THR A 181 18.00 -3.18 42.00
C THR A 181 16.66 -2.74 41.39
N TYR A 182 15.69 -3.66 41.43
CA TYR A 182 14.32 -3.38 41.04
C TYR A 182 13.50 -3.00 42.27
N GLY A 183 12.68 -1.97 42.13
CA GLY A 183 11.65 -1.62 43.10
C GLY A 183 10.38 -2.48 42.95
N ASN A 184 9.33 -2.07 43.68
CA ASN A 184 8.07 -2.83 43.78
C ASN A 184 6.93 -2.19 42.96
N HIS A 185 7.20 -1.12 42.21
CA HIS A 185 6.17 -0.35 41.51
C HIS A 185 6.43 -0.23 39.98
N PRO A 186 6.70 -1.33 39.26
CA PRO A 186 6.86 -1.23 37.82
C PRO A 186 5.55 -0.81 37.16
N THR A 187 5.64 -0.02 36.09
CA THR A 187 4.48 0.44 35.33
C THR A 187 4.56 -0.06 33.88
N PRO A 188 3.46 -0.53 33.29
CA PRO A 188 3.48 -1.02 31.92
C PRO A 188 3.65 0.12 30.93
N VAL A 189 4.44 -0.12 29.87
CA VAL A 189 4.57 0.83 28.77
C VAL A 189 3.33 0.76 27.89
N GLN A 190 2.68 1.90 27.67
CA GLN A 190 1.53 2.01 26.79
C GLN A 190 1.98 2.22 25.35
N TRP A 191 2.39 1.15 24.69
CA TRP A 191 2.82 1.18 23.30
C TRP A 191 1.67 1.52 22.36
N VAL A 192 1.90 2.39 21.39
CA VAL A 192 0.93 2.69 20.34
C VAL A 192 1.05 1.65 19.23
N ARG A 193 -0.05 0.96 18.95
CA ARG A 193 -0.09 -0.07 17.92
C ARG A 193 -0.01 0.56 16.54
N ILE A 194 0.92 0.08 15.71
CA ILE A 194 1.15 0.59 14.34
C ILE A 194 0.36 -0.25 13.33
N HIS A 195 0.59 -1.56 13.34
CA HIS A 195 -0.09 -2.50 12.44
C HIS A 195 -1.36 -3.02 13.11
N ASN A 196 -2.50 -2.73 12.51
CA ASN A 196 -3.80 -3.13 13.04
C ASN A 196 -4.64 -3.79 11.94
N LEU A 197 -5.26 -4.91 12.28
CA LEU A 197 -6.30 -5.54 11.47
C LEU A 197 -7.63 -5.38 12.19
N PRO A 198 -8.75 -5.30 11.45
CA PRO A 198 -10.09 -5.32 12.05
C PRO A 198 -10.31 -6.59 12.91
N ASP A 199 -11.11 -6.48 13.95
CA ASP A 199 -11.30 -7.57 14.92
C ASP A 199 -11.89 -8.85 14.31
N HIS A 200 -12.64 -8.71 13.21
CA HIS A 200 -13.22 -9.83 12.46
C HIS A 200 -12.22 -10.52 11.51
N VAL A 201 -10.94 -10.12 11.54
CA VAL A 201 -9.89 -10.74 10.70
C VAL A 201 -8.95 -11.56 11.54
N PHE A 202 -8.85 -12.84 11.20
CA PHE A 202 -7.84 -13.74 11.74
C PHE A 202 -6.55 -13.66 10.94
N PHE A 203 -5.45 -13.42 11.62
CA PHE A 203 -4.10 -13.49 11.07
C PHE A 203 -3.16 -14.16 12.08
N SER A 204 -2.28 -15.03 11.62
CA SER A 204 -1.30 -15.70 12.47
C SER A 204 0.10 -15.55 11.92
N HIS A 205 0.99 -14.92 12.71
CA HIS A 205 2.41 -14.82 12.36
C HIS A 205 3.06 -16.21 12.23
N ALA A 206 2.75 -17.15 13.13
CA ALA A 206 3.32 -18.49 13.08
C ALA A 206 3.06 -19.21 11.76
N GLN A 207 1.86 -19.06 11.19
CA GLN A 207 1.55 -19.66 9.89
C GLN A 207 2.32 -19.02 8.74
N HIS A 208 2.51 -17.71 8.78
CA HIS A 208 3.21 -16.96 7.72
C HIS A 208 4.72 -17.07 7.81
N VAL A 209 5.28 -16.94 9.02
CA VAL A 209 6.72 -16.92 9.25
C VAL A 209 7.28 -18.35 9.37
N ASN A 210 6.68 -19.19 10.20
CA ASN A 210 7.19 -20.54 10.42
C ASN A 210 6.77 -21.51 9.29
N ALA A 211 5.48 -21.62 8.98
CA ALA A 211 5.03 -22.53 7.92
C ALA A 211 5.29 -21.94 6.51
N GLY A 212 5.00 -20.66 6.30
CA GLY A 212 5.16 -19.98 5.01
C GLY A 212 6.59 -19.54 4.69
N LYS A 213 7.49 -19.52 5.70
CA LYS A 213 8.90 -19.06 5.55
C LYS A 213 9.01 -17.65 4.93
N LEU A 214 8.04 -16.79 5.20
CA LEU A 214 8.04 -15.41 4.70
C LEU A 214 8.98 -14.53 5.53
N ALA A 215 9.76 -13.70 4.86
CA ALA A 215 10.59 -12.71 5.52
C ALA A 215 9.71 -11.59 6.12
N CYS A 216 10.12 -11.06 7.25
CA CYS A 216 9.41 -9.99 7.97
C CYS A 216 9.18 -8.76 7.08
N GLU A 217 10.14 -8.46 6.22
CA GLU A 217 10.13 -7.31 5.30
C GLU A 217 9.01 -7.37 4.26
N ASN A 218 8.50 -8.56 3.93
CA ASN A 218 7.42 -8.70 2.95
C ASN A 218 6.14 -7.97 3.38
N CYS A 219 5.90 -7.86 4.69
CA CYS A 219 4.73 -7.20 5.27
C CYS A 219 5.08 -5.89 5.97
N HIS A 220 6.23 -5.84 6.67
CA HIS A 220 6.63 -4.70 7.49
C HIS A 220 7.59 -3.74 6.78
N GLY A 221 8.05 -4.08 5.56
CA GLY A 221 9.10 -3.32 4.88
C GLY A 221 10.45 -3.45 5.58
N ARG A 222 11.39 -2.60 5.20
CA ARG A 222 12.77 -2.66 5.71
C ARG A 222 12.89 -1.98 7.08
N VAL A 223 12.29 -2.60 8.10
CA VAL A 223 12.25 -2.07 9.48
C VAL A 223 13.64 -1.78 10.02
N GLN A 224 14.64 -2.56 9.62
CA GLN A 224 16.04 -2.35 9.98
C GLN A 224 16.64 -1.06 9.41
N GLU A 225 15.94 -0.33 8.58
CA GLU A 225 16.33 1.00 8.09
C GLU A 225 15.53 2.13 8.76
N MET A 226 14.53 1.78 9.58
CA MET A 226 13.60 2.73 10.19
C MET A 226 14.07 3.16 11.58
N GLU A 227 14.22 4.45 11.79
CA GLU A 227 14.41 5.03 13.13
C GLU A 227 13.12 4.96 13.94
N ARG A 228 11.99 5.21 13.28
CA ARG A 228 10.63 5.07 13.79
C ARG A 228 9.83 4.22 12.82
N VAL A 229 9.28 3.14 13.33
CA VAL A 229 8.53 2.19 12.49
C VAL A 229 7.27 2.86 11.94
N GLN A 230 7.00 2.59 10.68
CA GLN A 230 5.77 2.99 9.99
C GLN A 230 5.12 1.81 9.29
N GLN A 231 3.82 1.88 9.09
CA GLN A 231 3.13 0.90 8.26
C GLN A 231 3.44 1.16 6.78
N VAL A 232 3.90 0.14 6.06
CA VAL A 232 4.24 0.23 4.62
C VAL A 232 3.27 -0.54 3.73
N ALA A 233 2.70 -1.64 4.21
CA ALA A 233 1.70 -2.42 3.50
C ALA A 233 0.29 -1.92 3.84
N THR A 234 -0.64 -2.01 2.88
CA THR A 234 -2.04 -1.62 3.11
C THR A 234 -2.71 -2.49 4.16
N LEU A 235 -2.34 -3.76 4.20
CA LEU A 235 -2.96 -4.82 5.02
C LEU A 235 -4.46 -5.01 4.74
N GLU A 236 -4.92 -4.57 3.59
CA GLU A 236 -6.29 -4.76 3.13
C GLU A 236 -6.52 -6.18 2.61
N MET A 237 -7.78 -6.60 2.56
CA MET A 237 -8.17 -7.92 2.06
C MET A 237 -7.60 -8.19 0.66
N GLY A 238 -7.64 -7.21 -0.25
CA GLY A 238 -7.10 -7.32 -1.62
C GLY A 238 -5.61 -7.61 -1.64
N TRP A 239 -4.85 -6.96 -0.75
CA TRP A 239 -3.41 -7.18 -0.63
C TRP A 239 -3.08 -8.60 -0.18
N CYS A 240 -3.79 -9.11 0.83
CA CYS A 240 -3.64 -10.48 1.31
C CYS A 240 -4.00 -11.51 0.23
N ILE A 241 -5.14 -11.33 -0.44
CA ILE A 241 -5.63 -12.23 -1.51
C ILE A 241 -4.63 -12.26 -2.68
N ASN A 242 -4.10 -11.12 -3.10
CA ASN A 242 -3.10 -11.04 -4.17
C ASN A 242 -1.83 -11.80 -3.82
N CYS A 243 -1.35 -11.66 -2.58
CA CYS A 243 -0.22 -12.43 -2.09
C CYS A 243 -0.51 -13.94 -2.14
N HIS A 244 -1.66 -14.40 -1.63
CA HIS A 244 -2.05 -15.82 -1.62
C HIS A 244 -2.24 -16.40 -3.03
N ARG A 245 -2.65 -15.60 -4.01
CA ARG A 245 -2.77 -16.03 -5.41
C ARG A 245 -1.42 -16.24 -6.09
N GLN A 246 -0.39 -15.52 -5.66
CA GLN A 246 0.93 -15.53 -6.29
C GLN A 246 1.93 -16.41 -5.55
N THR A 247 1.80 -16.52 -4.21
CA THR A 247 2.75 -17.25 -3.37
C THR A 247 2.59 -18.75 -3.54
N LYS A 248 3.68 -19.39 -3.87
CA LYS A 248 3.76 -20.86 -3.98
C LYS A 248 4.00 -21.47 -2.61
N VAL A 249 3.36 -22.61 -2.39
CA VAL A 249 3.54 -23.40 -1.16
C VAL A 249 4.92 -24.07 -1.20
N ASP A 250 5.65 -23.95 -0.10
CA ASP A 250 6.89 -24.71 0.09
C ASP A 250 6.57 -26.12 0.61
N PHE A 251 6.47 -27.06 -0.31
CA PHE A 251 6.23 -28.47 0.01
C PHE A 251 7.43 -29.18 0.68
N LYS A 252 8.55 -28.53 0.87
CA LYS A 252 9.62 -29.06 1.73
C LYS A 252 9.31 -28.91 3.20
N ASN A 253 8.38 -28.01 3.56
CA ASN A 253 7.94 -27.85 4.94
C ASN A 253 7.14 -29.10 5.38
N PRO A 254 7.55 -29.76 6.49
CA PRO A 254 6.88 -30.95 7.01
C PRO A 254 5.38 -30.78 7.29
N TYR A 255 4.93 -29.57 7.63
CA TYR A 255 3.52 -29.27 7.82
C TYR A 255 2.69 -29.61 6.58
N TYR A 256 3.12 -29.14 5.40
CA TYR A 256 2.38 -29.40 4.16
C TYR A 256 2.50 -30.86 3.70
N THR A 257 3.66 -31.46 3.85
CA THR A 257 3.84 -32.88 3.45
C THR A 257 3.13 -33.86 4.36
N ALA A 258 2.94 -33.52 5.65
CA ALA A 258 2.19 -34.34 6.59
C ALA A 258 0.67 -34.16 6.45
N THR A 259 0.22 -32.95 6.10
CA THR A 259 -1.21 -32.59 6.09
C THR A 259 -1.89 -32.89 4.76
N PHE A 260 -1.14 -32.80 3.65
CA PHE A 260 -1.72 -32.89 2.29
C PHE A 260 -1.08 -34.00 1.46
N ASP A 261 -1.77 -35.14 1.32
CA ASP A 261 -1.28 -36.25 0.49
C ASP A 261 -1.10 -35.89 -1.00
N PHE A 262 -1.87 -34.95 -1.51
CA PHE A 262 -1.72 -34.47 -2.88
C PHE A 262 -0.42 -33.66 -3.09
N ALA A 263 0.15 -33.09 -2.03
CA ALA A 263 1.45 -32.41 -2.10
C ALA A 263 2.56 -33.34 -2.58
N LYS A 264 2.43 -34.63 -2.32
CA LYS A 264 3.36 -35.68 -2.80
C LYS A 264 3.28 -35.89 -4.32
N LYS A 265 2.14 -35.56 -4.93
CA LYS A 265 1.88 -35.82 -6.38
C LYS A 265 2.07 -34.57 -7.25
N HIS A 266 2.00 -33.38 -6.69
CA HIS A 266 1.99 -32.12 -7.43
C HIS A 266 3.17 -31.23 -7.01
N LYS A 267 3.91 -30.73 -7.99
CA LYS A 267 5.18 -30.02 -7.76
C LYS A 267 5.02 -28.51 -7.47
N SER A 268 3.85 -27.91 -7.66
CA SER A 268 3.66 -26.47 -7.48
C SER A 268 2.18 -26.13 -7.31
N PHE A 269 1.82 -25.57 -6.15
CA PHE A 269 0.52 -24.97 -5.87
C PHE A 269 0.71 -23.59 -5.25
N THR A 270 -0.26 -22.71 -5.52
CA THR A 270 -0.36 -21.44 -4.77
C THR A 270 -1.17 -21.63 -3.50
N ILE A 271 -1.02 -20.72 -2.55
CA ILE A 271 -1.82 -20.70 -1.31
C ILE A 271 -3.32 -20.64 -1.65
N ALA A 272 -3.69 -19.87 -2.69
CA ALA A 272 -5.07 -19.80 -3.16
C ALA A 272 -5.64 -21.16 -3.58
N GLN A 273 -4.84 -21.99 -4.28
CA GLN A 273 -5.24 -23.32 -4.71
C GLN A 273 -5.40 -24.31 -3.54
N LEU A 274 -4.83 -24.01 -2.37
CA LEU A 274 -5.03 -24.76 -1.13
C LEU A 274 -6.20 -24.23 -0.29
N GLY A 275 -7.04 -23.32 -0.81
CA GLY A 275 -8.14 -22.74 -0.11
C GLY A 275 -7.79 -21.49 0.72
N GLY A 276 -6.55 -20.99 0.62
CA GLY A 276 -6.09 -19.82 1.39
C GLY A 276 -6.74 -18.48 1.00
N VAL A 277 -7.70 -18.48 0.07
CA VAL A 277 -8.53 -17.32 -0.29
C VAL A 277 -10.01 -17.53 0.06
N GLU A 278 -10.35 -18.64 0.69
CA GLU A 278 -11.70 -18.88 1.21
C GLU A 278 -12.00 -17.92 2.36
N CYS A 279 -13.22 -17.38 2.38
CA CYS A 279 -13.60 -16.33 3.34
C CYS A 279 -13.35 -16.75 4.80
N SER A 280 -13.69 -17.99 5.14
CA SER A 280 -13.55 -18.56 6.49
C SER A 280 -12.10 -18.77 6.95
N GLN A 281 -11.12 -18.64 6.08
CA GLN A 281 -9.70 -18.72 6.48
C GLN A 281 -9.22 -17.44 7.17
N CYS A 282 -9.87 -16.32 6.87
CA CYS A 282 -9.51 -15.01 7.38
C CYS A 282 -10.62 -14.36 8.21
N HIS A 283 -11.87 -14.77 8.03
CA HIS A 283 -13.03 -14.20 8.72
C HIS A 283 -13.76 -15.25 9.57
N TYR A 284 -14.17 -14.85 10.78
CA TYR A 284 -14.95 -15.66 11.74
C TYR A 284 -16.09 -14.87 12.37
#